data_0bc9bdaf757454df6bbe62bcc641b11c
#
_entry.id   0bc9bdaf757454df6bbe62bcc641b11c
#
_cell.length_a   1.000
_cell.length_b   1.000
_cell.length_c   1.000
_cell.angle_alpha   90.00
_cell.angle_beta   90.00
_cell.angle_gamma   90.00
#
_symmetry.space_group_name_H-M   'P 1'
#
loop_
_entity.id
_entity.type
_entity.pdbx_description
1 polymer ?
#
loop_
_entity_poly.entity_id
_entity_poly.type
_entity_poly.pdbx_seq_one_letter_code
_entity_poly.pdbx_strand_id
1 'polypeptide(L)'
;MKPGRKSEASLEVAQMAPIVARPEPLARLTAPEAAVWRRIVECESPGFIKASQFGMLATYCVLEAKTEQPVETAELIKISHEMGSIARALRLTNQSRYRPEAAERKSGAGARPWAFHQS
;
A
#
# COMPACT_ATOMS: atom_id res chain seq x y z
N MET A 1 -7.51 -43.29 12.54
CA MET A 1 -7.81 -42.90 11.31
C MET A 1 -8.37 -41.53 11.18
N LYS A 2 -9.36 -41.22 11.87
CA LYS A 2 -9.93 -39.94 11.72
C LYS A 2 -9.01 -38.81 11.99
N PRO A 3 -8.10 -38.86 12.99
CA PRO A 3 -7.18 -37.76 13.21
C PRO A 3 -6.33 -37.44 12.00
N GLY A 4 -5.86 -38.47 11.33
CA GLY A 4 -5.06 -38.23 10.15
C GLY A 4 -5.86 -37.59 9.06
N ARG A 5 -7.10 -38.04 8.93
CA ARG A 5 -7.94 -37.50 7.93
C ARG A 5 -8.26 -36.04 8.19
N LYS A 6 -8.46 -35.69 9.44
CA LYS A 6 -8.70 -34.31 9.79
C LYS A 6 -7.52 -33.44 9.42
N SER A 7 -6.33 -33.94 9.69
CA SER A 7 -5.14 -33.17 9.33
C SER A 7 -5.05 -32.93 7.85
N GLU A 8 -5.37 -33.95 7.09
CA GLU A 8 -5.34 -33.80 5.64
C GLU A 8 -6.35 -32.79 5.17
N ALA A 9 -7.54 -32.86 5.73
CA ALA A 9 -8.56 -31.90 5.35
C ALA A 9 -8.15 -30.50 5.71
N SER A 10 -7.53 -30.33 6.87
CA SER A 10 -7.05 -29.01 7.27
C SER A 10 -5.98 -28.50 6.33
N LEU A 11 -5.09 -29.37 5.93
CA LEU A 11 -4.04 -28.98 5.00
C LEU A 11 -4.62 -28.61 3.65
N GLU A 12 -5.59 -29.37 3.20
CA GLU A 12 -6.21 -29.05 1.93
C GLU A 12 -6.90 -27.70 1.98
N VAL A 13 -7.61 -27.45 3.04
CA VAL A 13 -8.27 -26.16 3.21
C VAL A 13 -7.24 -25.06 3.24
N ALA A 14 -6.16 -25.27 3.96
CA ALA A 14 -5.11 -24.25 4.03
C ALA A 14 -4.48 -24.04 2.68
N GLN A 15 -4.36 -25.07 1.88
CA GLN A 15 -3.76 -24.93 0.56
C GLN A 15 -4.69 -24.27 -0.42
N MET A 16 -6.00 -24.48 -0.26
CA MET A 16 -6.96 -23.94 -1.20
C MET A 16 -7.45 -22.56 -0.79
N ALA A 17 -7.49 -22.31 0.50
CA ALA A 17 -8.03 -21.06 0.98
C ALA A 17 -7.22 -19.84 0.59
N PRO A 18 -5.91 -19.90 0.49
CA PRO A 18 -5.15 -18.68 0.30
C PRO A 18 -5.12 -18.09 -1.08
N ILE A 19 -5.80 -18.67 -2.01
CA ILE A 19 -5.78 -18.08 -3.34
C ILE A 19 -6.81 -16.98 -3.38
N VAL A 20 -6.47 -15.88 -2.76
CA VAL A 20 -7.28 -14.68 -2.84
C VAL A 20 -6.62 -13.78 -3.85
N ALA A 21 -7.30 -13.53 -4.95
CA ALA A 21 -6.76 -12.65 -5.96
C ALA A 21 -6.65 -11.24 -5.40
N ARG A 22 -5.57 -10.56 -5.74
CA ARG A 22 -5.45 -9.17 -5.37
C ARG A 22 -6.42 -8.35 -6.19
N PRO A 23 -7.06 -7.34 -5.60
CA PRO A 23 -8.08 -6.60 -6.30
C PRO A 23 -7.50 -5.79 -7.45
N GLU A 24 -8.25 -5.75 -8.54
CA GLU A 24 -7.87 -4.94 -9.69
C GLU A 24 -8.21 -3.48 -9.42
N PRO A 25 -7.46 -2.56 -10.02
CA PRO A 25 -7.78 -1.15 -9.85
C PRO A 25 -9.18 -0.84 -10.33
N LEU A 26 -9.83 0.10 -9.65
CA LEU A 26 -11.15 0.53 -10.08
C LEU A 26 -11.06 1.15 -11.48
N ALA A 27 -12.11 0.92 -12.28
CA ALA A 27 -12.08 1.36 -13.67
C ALA A 27 -11.95 2.87 -13.81
N ARG A 28 -12.38 3.62 -12.81
CA ARG A 28 -12.33 5.09 -12.88
C ARG A 28 -10.94 5.67 -12.62
N LEU A 29 -9.99 4.83 -12.24
CA LEU A 29 -8.65 5.32 -11.94
C LEU A 29 -7.86 5.52 -13.22
N THR A 30 -7.09 6.61 -13.27
CA THR A 30 -6.19 6.85 -14.38
C THR A 30 -5.00 5.90 -14.30
N ALA A 31 -4.17 5.88 -15.34
CA ALA A 31 -3.02 4.99 -15.37
C ALA A 31 -2.08 5.20 -14.17
N PRO A 32 -1.68 6.44 -13.84
CA PRO A 32 -0.82 6.61 -12.67
C PRO A 32 -1.52 6.24 -11.36
N GLU A 33 -2.81 6.50 -11.27
CA GLU A 33 -3.56 6.13 -10.07
C GLU A 33 -3.66 4.61 -9.94
N ALA A 34 -3.89 3.93 -11.05
CA ALA A 34 -3.94 2.48 -11.04
C ALA A 34 -2.58 1.89 -10.69
N ALA A 35 -1.50 2.54 -11.08
CA ALA A 35 -0.17 2.07 -10.73
C ALA A 35 0.04 2.13 -9.21
N VAL A 36 -0.44 3.18 -8.57
CA VAL A 36 -0.36 3.28 -7.11
C VAL A 36 -1.18 2.16 -6.47
N TRP A 37 -2.37 1.91 -7.00
CA TRP A 37 -3.23 0.84 -6.50
C TRP A 37 -2.50 -0.50 -6.54
N ARG A 38 -1.91 -0.82 -7.69
CA ARG A 38 -1.21 -2.09 -7.84
C ARG A 38 -0.03 -2.21 -6.89
N ARG A 39 0.72 -1.13 -6.73
CA ARG A 39 1.83 -1.14 -5.80
C ARG A 39 1.37 -1.47 -4.38
N ILE A 40 0.29 -0.83 -3.95
CA ILE A 40 -0.18 -1.02 -2.58
C ILE A 40 -0.71 -2.43 -2.38
N VAL A 41 -1.54 -2.92 -3.30
CA VAL A 41 -2.11 -4.25 -3.11
C VAL A 41 -1.06 -5.34 -3.24
N GLU A 42 0.04 -5.07 -3.91
CA GLU A 42 1.12 -6.04 -3.99
C GLU A 42 1.99 -6.04 -2.75
N CYS A 43 2.05 -4.92 -2.05
CA CYS A 43 2.82 -4.84 -0.82
C CYS A 43 2.06 -5.41 0.38
N GLU A 44 0.74 -5.43 0.32
CA GLU A 44 -0.04 -5.95 1.42
C GLU A 44 -0.40 -7.40 1.20
N SER A 45 -0.78 -8.07 2.26
CA SER A 45 -1.19 -9.46 2.16
C SER A 45 -2.46 -9.59 1.32
N PRO A 46 -2.60 -10.68 0.57
CA PRO A 46 -3.82 -10.88 -0.19
C PRO A 46 -5.03 -10.85 0.74
N GLY A 47 -6.08 -10.14 0.33
CA GLY A 47 -7.28 -10.03 1.13
C GLY A 47 -7.18 -9.04 2.28
N PHE A 48 -6.04 -8.39 2.45
CA PHE A 48 -5.89 -7.42 3.53
C PHE A 48 -6.85 -6.24 3.35
N ILE A 49 -7.00 -5.77 2.12
CA ILE A 49 -7.89 -4.67 1.83
C ILE A 49 -9.23 -5.24 1.40
N LYS A 50 -10.28 -4.88 2.12
CA LYS A 50 -11.61 -5.39 1.87
C LYS A 50 -12.32 -4.57 0.82
N ALA A 51 -13.31 -5.18 0.19
CA ALA A 51 -14.08 -4.49 -0.83
C ALA A 51 -14.69 -3.20 -0.30
N SER A 52 -15.10 -3.19 0.95
CA SER A 52 -15.68 -1.99 1.55
C SER A 52 -14.66 -0.86 1.68
N GLN A 53 -13.39 -1.17 1.55
CA GLN A 53 -12.31 -0.17 1.67
C GLN A 53 -11.79 0.28 0.32
N PHE A 54 -12.32 -0.26 -0.77
CA PHE A 54 -11.81 0.05 -2.10
C PHE A 54 -11.96 1.55 -2.43
N GLY A 55 -13.06 2.15 -2.02
CA GLY A 55 -13.24 3.58 -2.27
C GLY A 55 -12.20 4.42 -1.57
N MET A 56 -11.89 4.06 -0.35
CA MET A 56 -10.87 4.77 0.43
C MET A 56 -9.50 4.57 -0.19
N LEU A 57 -9.19 3.36 -0.61
CA LEU A 57 -7.93 3.09 -1.27
C LEU A 57 -7.82 3.87 -2.58
N ALA A 58 -8.92 3.93 -3.34
CA ALA A 58 -8.91 4.69 -4.59
C ALA A 58 -8.63 6.16 -4.32
N THR A 59 -9.22 6.72 -3.28
CA THR A 59 -8.95 8.11 -2.91
C THR A 59 -7.46 8.31 -2.59
N TYR A 60 -6.86 7.38 -1.87
CA TYR A 60 -5.45 7.45 -1.58
C TYR A 60 -4.63 7.45 -2.88
N CYS A 61 -5.00 6.61 -3.82
CA CYS A 61 -4.29 6.52 -5.09
C CYS A 61 -4.37 7.83 -5.87
N VAL A 62 -5.55 8.44 -5.88
CA VAL A 62 -5.72 9.72 -6.55
C VAL A 62 -4.85 10.78 -5.90
N LEU A 63 -4.83 10.81 -4.58
CA LEU A 63 -4.05 11.80 -3.86
C LEU A 63 -2.56 11.62 -4.09
N GLU A 64 -2.10 10.39 -4.04
CA GLU A 64 -0.67 10.15 -4.25
C GLU A 64 -0.26 10.50 -5.66
N ALA A 65 -1.05 10.14 -6.66
CA ALA A 65 -0.73 10.48 -8.04
C ALA A 65 -0.71 12.00 -8.23
N LYS A 66 -1.56 12.69 -7.49
CA LYS A 66 -1.60 14.14 -7.57
C LYS A 66 -0.34 14.78 -7.05
N THR A 67 0.31 14.17 -6.06
CA THR A 67 1.53 14.74 -5.50
C THR A 67 2.70 14.65 -6.48
N GLU A 68 2.57 13.90 -7.55
CA GLU A 68 3.62 13.82 -8.55
C GLU A 68 3.54 14.97 -9.54
N GLN A 69 2.48 15.75 -9.49
CA GLN A 69 2.33 16.93 -10.29
C GLN A 69 2.78 18.14 -9.49
N PRO A 70 3.15 19.23 -10.15
CA PRO A 70 3.48 20.46 -9.42
C PRO A 70 2.26 20.91 -8.63
N VAL A 71 2.42 21.08 -7.34
CA VAL A 71 1.34 21.48 -6.44
C VAL A 71 1.87 22.55 -5.51
N GLU A 72 0.99 23.46 -5.14
CA GLU A 72 1.35 24.48 -4.18
C GLU A 72 1.61 23.82 -2.82
N THR A 73 2.51 24.45 -2.07
CA THR A 73 2.91 23.88 -0.76
C THR A 73 1.71 23.69 0.16
N ALA A 74 0.82 24.68 0.20
CA ALA A 74 -0.34 24.57 1.07
C ALA A 74 -1.23 23.41 0.69
N GLU A 75 -1.41 23.20 -0.61
CA GLU A 75 -2.22 22.07 -1.07
C GLU A 75 -1.53 20.75 -0.82
N LEU A 76 -0.21 20.73 -1.00
CA LEU A 76 0.55 19.52 -0.75
C LEU A 76 0.42 19.10 0.71
N ILE A 77 0.41 20.05 1.62
CA ILE A 77 0.25 19.75 3.04
C ILE A 77 -1.11 19.11 3.29
N LYS A 78 -2.16 19.68 2.68
CA LYS A 78 -3.50 19.12 2.82
C LYS A 78 -3.57 17.70 2.30
N ILE A 79 -3.00 17.49 1.12
CA ILE A 79 -2.99 16.17 0.51
C ILE A 79 -2.25 15.19 1.41
N SER A 80 -1.12 15.59 1.95
CA SER A 80 -0.33 14.72 2.82
C SER A 80 -1.12 14.35 4.08
N HIS A 81 -1.85 15.29 4.64
CA HIS A 81 -2.69 15.00 5.80
C HIS A 81 -3.78 13.99 5.47
N GLU A 82 -4.43 14.18 4.33
CA GLU A 82 -5.47 13.25 3.90
C GLU A 82 -4.89 11.86 3.66
N MET A 83 -3.77 11.79 2.97
CA MET A 83 -3.13 10.51 2.70
C MET A 83 -2.76 9.81 3.99
N GLY A 84 -2.21 10.55 4.94
CA GLY A 84 -1.86 9.97 6.23
C GLY A 84 -3.07 9.43 6.96
N SER A 85 -4.16 10.16 6.91
CA SER A 85 -5.39 9.74 7.55
C SER A 85 -5.91 8.45 6.93
N ILE A 86 -5.93 8.38 5.60
CA ILE A 86 -6.41 7.20 4.90
C ILE A 86 -5.48 6.02 5.16
N ALA A 87 -4.18 6.26 5.13
CA ALA A 87 -3.22 5.18 5.35
C ALA A 87 -3.39 4.58 6.74
N ARG A 88 -3.67 5.41 7.73
CA ARG A 88 -3.91 4.91 9.08
C ARG A 88 -5.21 4.14 9.14
N ALA A 89 -6.25 4.63 8.48
CA ALA A 89 -7.53 3.95 8.47
C ALA A 89 -7.43 2.60 7.79
N LEU A 90 -6.65 2.50 6.72
CA LEU A 90 -6.43 1.26 6.00
C LEU A 90 -5.33 0.41 6.63
N ARG A 91 -4.58 0.96 7.56
CA ARG A 91 -3.47 0.28 8.22
C ARG A 91 -2.40 -0.15 7.23
N LEU A 92 -2.09 0.74 6.32
CA LEU A 92 -1.08 0.44 5.32
C LEU A 92 0.31 0.37 5.96
N THR A 93 1.11 -0.56 5.46
CA THR A 93 2.49 -0.70 5.92
C THR A 93 3.34 0.42 5.35
N ASN A 94 4.54 0.58 5.90
CA ASN A 94 5.45 1.58 5.37
C ASN A 94 5.81 1.29 3.92
N GLN A 95 5.91 0.02 3.55
CA GLN A 95 6.22 -0.36 2.19
C GLN A 95 5.15 0.11 1.22
N SER A 96 3.88 0.04 1.65
CA SER A 96 2.78 0.49 0.81
C SER A 96 2.73 2.00 0.72
N ARG A 97 3.12 2.70 1.78
CA ARG A 97 2.95 4.13 1.87
C ARG A 97 4.02 4.92 1.12
N TYR A 98 5.17 4.32 0.87
CA TYR A 98 6.28 5.03 0.25
C TYR A 98 6.66 4.37 -1.05
N ARG A 99 6.87 5.19 -2.07
CA ARG A 99 7.30 4.68 -3.36
C ARG A 99 8.76 4.26 -3.28
N PRO A 100 9.14 3.25 -4.06
CA PRO A 100 10.53 2.80 -4.04
C PRO A 100 11.52 3.93 -4.36
N GLU A 101 11.20 4.80 -5.29
CA GLU A 101 12.08 5.90 -5.62
C GLU A 101 12.29 6.84 -4.45
N ALA A 102 11.21 7.11 -3.71
CA ALA A 102 11.33 7.99 -2.56
C ALA A 102 12.17 7.35 -1.47
N ALA A 103 11.99 6.05 -1.26
CA ALA A 103 12.76 5.33 -0.27
C ALA A 103 14.24 5.31 -0.68
N GLU A 104 14.48 5.09 -1.95
CA GLU A 104 15.83 5.05 -2.47
C GLU A 104 16.52 6.40 -2.31
N ARG A 105 15.82 7.47 -2.60
CA ARG A 105 16.38 8.79 -2.43
C ARG A 105 16.72 9.09 -0.98
N LYS A 106 15.86 8.66 -0.08
CA LYS A 106 16.12 8.84 1.34
C LYS A 106 17.38 8.11 1.76
N SER A 107 17.55 6.90 1.29
CA SER A 107 18.74 6.13 1.61
C SER A 107 19.96 6.70 0.95
N GLY A 108 19.85 7.00 -0.33
CA GLY A 108 21.00 7.41 -1.12
C GLY A 108 21.50 8.79 -0.76
N ALA A 109 20.62 9.65 -0.34
CA ALA A 109 21.03 10.99 0.05
C ALA A 109 21.93 10.98 1.26
N GLY A 110 22.06 9.83 1.91
CA GLY A 110 22.87 9.76 3.09
C GLY A 110 22.43 10.80 4.07
N ALA A 111 21.26 11.29 3.87
CA ALA A 111 20.78 12.40 4.66
C ALA A 111 20.28 11.90 5.98
N ARG A 112 21.14 11.25 6.68
CA ARG A 112 20.86 10.91 8.06
C ARG A 112 21.43 12.04 8.89
N PRO A 113 20.60 12.81 9.52
CA PRO A 113 21.10 13.94 10.29
C PRO A 113 22.14 13.53 11.31
N TRP A 114 21.95 12.36 11.91
CA TRP A 114 22.90 11.90 12.90
C TRP A 114 24.25 11.52 12.30
N ALA A 115 24.30 11.30 10.99
CA ALA A 115 25.57 10.98 10.37
C ALA A 115 26.48 12.20 10.29
N PHE A 116 25.89 13.38 10.23
CA PHE A 116 26.68 14.59 10.21
C PHE A 116 27.32 14.86 11.55
N HIS A 117 26.68 14.44 12.60
CA HIS A 117 27.20 14.72 13.93
C HIS A 117 28.38 13.86 14.27
N GLN A 118 28.64 12.88 13.46
CA GLN A 118 29.76 12.01 13.71
C GLN A 118 31.01 12.43 12.98
N SER A 119 30.92 13.39 12.12
CA SER A 119 32.10 13.85 11.38
C SER A 119 32.86 14.95 12.09
#